data_d2f15d847dc4918de429862486f5a1cf
#
_entry.id   d2f15d847dc4918de429862486f5a1cf
#
_cell.length_a   1.000
_cell.length_b   1.000
_cell.length_c   1.000
_cell.angle_alpha   90.00
_cell.angle_beta   90.00
_cell.angle_gamma   90.00
#
_symmetry.space_group_name_H-M   'P 1'
#
loop_
_entity.id
_entity.type
_entity.pdbx_description
1 polymer ?
#
loop_
_entity_poly.entity_id
_entity_poly.type
_entity_poly.pdbx_seq_one_letter_code
_entity_poly.pdbx_strand_id
1 'polypeptide(L)'
;MTKLLDEAFGEGEMPFDIEPADIDETPLEFETPLAHVQRLAQGKAHVVAQRYTDLDVIVIAADTTVDVDGEIYGKPENLDDARRMLGEMSGRTHRVHTAISVVRGDRQAHTVDSASVTMVQISPELMDWYLGIGESLDKAGAYALQGDGGKLVETVQGSFTTVVGLPLEPLSDLLAQCGLSWKFGA
;
A
#
# COMPACT_ATOMS: atom_id res chain seq x y z
N MET A 1 0.99 -3.82 -7.41
CA MET A 1 1.23 -2.40 -7.79
C MET A 1 1.36 -2.24 -9.31
N THR A 2 2.21 -2.99 -10.02
CA THR A 2 2.40 -2.88 -11.49
C THR A 2 1.07 -2.91 -12.25
N LYS A 3 0.22 -3.90 -12.01
CA LYS A 3 -1.08 -4.03 -12.68
C LYS A 3 -1.99 -2.81 -12.47
N LEU A 4 -1.98 -2.20 -11.28
CA LEU A 4 -2.73 -0.97 -11.01
C LEU A 4 -2.17 0.23 -11.78
N LEU A 5 -0.84 0.31 -11.91
CA LEU A 5 -0.19 1.37 -12.70
C LEU A 5 -0.49 1.21 -14.19
N ASP A 6 -0.44 -0.03 -14.72
CA ASP A 6 -0.81 -0.32 -16.11
C ASP A 6 -2.29 0.02 -16.39
N GLU A 7 -3.19 -0.34 -15.47
CA GLU A 7 -4.61 0.01 -15.57
C GLU A 7 -4.84 1.53 -15.43
N ALA A 8 -4.07 2.20 -14.58
CA ALA A 8 -4.22 3.63 -14.30
C ALA A 8 -3.65 4.53 -15.41
N PHE A 9 -2.50 4.16 -15.97
CA PHE A 9 -1.81 4.96 -16.97
C PHE A 9 -2.13 4.54 -18.42
N GLY A 10 -2.93 3.48 -18.62
CA GLY A 10 -3.18 2.87 -19.91
C GLY A 10 -1.99 2.05 -20.42
N GLU A 11 -2.24 0.90 -21.03
CA GLU A 11 -1.14 0.08 -21.59
C GLU A 11 -0.35 0.87 -22.64
N GLY A 12 0.84 1.35 -22.27
CA GLY A 12 1.78 2.02 -23.15
C GLY A 12 1.57 3.53 -23.36
N GLU A 13 0.59 4.16 -22.73
CA GLU A 13 0.39 5.62 -22.85
C GLU A 13 1.41 6.41 -22.00
N MET A 14 1.81 5.86 -20.84
CA MET A 14 2.87 6.41 -20.01
C MET A 14 3.83 5.29 -19.59
N PRO A 15 5.00 5.17 -20.23
CA PRO A 15 5.98 4.18 -19.82
C PRO A 15 6.51 4.50 -18.43
N PHE A 16 6.62 3.48 -17.57
CA PHE A 16 7.23 3.59 -16.25
C PHE A 16 8.17 2.42 -15.98
N ASP A 17 9.21 2.69 -15.20
CA ASP A 17 10.12 1.69 -14.67
C ASP A 17 9.86 1.46 -13.18
N ILE A 18 10.09 0.24 -12.71
CA ILE A 18 9.97 -0.11 -11.29
C ILE A 18 11.35 -0.21 -10.69
N GLU A 19 11.64 0.67 -9.74
CA GLU A 19 12.89 0.68 -9.01
C GLU A 19 12.66 0.41 -7.52
N PRO A 20 13.25 -0.66 -6.96
CA PRO A 20 13.22 -0.90 -5.52
C PRO A 20 13.95 0.21 -4.76
N ALA A 21 13.32 0.73 -3.72
CA ALA A 21 13.94 1.58 -2.74
C ALA A 21 14.44 0.69 -1.60
N ASP A 22 15.74 0.59 -1.44
CA ASP A 22 16.36 -0.16 -0.34
C ASP A 22 16.48 0.78 0.88
N ILE A 23 15.46 0.76 1.74
CA ILE A 23 15.41 1.54 2.98
C ILE A 23 15.06 0.63 4.16
N ASP A 24 15.41 1.06 5.37
CA ASP A 24 14.96 0.39 6.59
C ASP A 24 13.47 0.67 6.84
N GLU A 25 12.65 -0.37 6.78
CA GLU A 25 11.21 -0.31 6.99
C GLU A 25 10.81 -0.63 8.45
N THR A 26 11.77 -0.81 9.36
CA THR A 26 11.50 -1.09 10.77
C THR A 26 10.72 0.05 11.41
N PRO A 27 9.60 -0.23 12.11
CA PRO A 27 8.88 0.77 12.88
C PRO A 27 9.78 1.43 13.94
N LEU A 28 9.67 2.76 14.08
CA LEU A 28 10.38 3.49 15.13
C LEU A 28 9.63 3.36 16.46
N GLU A 29 10.35 3.57 17.55
CA GLU A 29 9.76 3.55 18.89
C GLU A 29 8.61 4.58 18.99
N PHE A 30 7.43 4.13 19.44
CA PHE A 30 6.20 4.94 19.53
C PHE A 30 5.67 5.50 18.19
N GLU A 31 6.12 4.96 17.06
CA GLU A 31 5.61 5.40 15.75
C GLU A 31 4.17 4.92 15.54
N THR A 32 3.28 5.85 15.18
CA THR A 32 1.91 5.49 14.81
C THR A 32 1.85 4.90 13.40
N PRO A 33 0.85 4.05 13.06
CA PRO A 33 0.69 3.50 11.71
C PRO A 33 0.68 4.57 10.61
N LEU A 34 0.03 5.72 10.85
CA LEU A 34 0.00 6.85 9.91
C LEU A 34 1.38 7.49 9.72
N ALA A 35 2.14 7.72 10.81
CA ALA A 35 3.47 8.28 10.72
C ALA A 35 4.43 7.32 10.01
N HIS A 36 4.32 6.04 10.31
CA HIS A 36 5.11 4.97 9.71
C HIS A 36 4.98 4.93 8.20
N VAL A 37 3.76 4.76 7.70
CA VAL A 37 3.50 4.67 6.26
C VAL A 37 3.92 5.94 5.53
N GLN A 38 3.73 7.11 6.14
CA GLN A 38 4.12 8.39 5.56
C GLN A 38 5.65 8.55 5.47
N ARG A 39 6.37 8.19 6.53
CA ARG A 39 7.84 8.19 6.56
C ARG A 39 8.41 7.26 5.49
N LEU A 40 7.86 6.05 5.37
CA LEU A 40 8.35 5.08 4.38
C LEU A 40 8.09 5.53 2.94
N ALA A 41 6.90 6.02 2.60
CA ALA A 41 6.61 6.50 1.26
C ALA A 41 7.52 7.67 0.86
N GLN A 42 7.74 8.64 1.76
CA GLN A 42 8.65 9.76 1.53
C GLN A 42 10.11 9.31 1.40
N GLY A 43 10.57 8.42 2.28
CA GLY A 43 11.91 7.86 2.24
C GLY A 43 12.19 7.11 0.95
N LYS A 44 11.26 6.25 0.51
CA LYS A 44 11.33 5.53 -0.76
C LYS A 44 11.43 6.49 -1.95
N ALA A 45 10.56 7.50 -2.01
CA ALA A 45 10.58 8.49 -3.09
C ALA A 45 11.91 9.26 -3.11
N HIS A 46 12.41 9.70 -1.96
CA HIS A 46 13.64 10.46 -1.85
C HIS A 46 14.86 9.67 -2.31
N VAL A 47 15.04 8.44 -1.83
CA VAL A 47 16.18 7.59 -2.18
C VAL A 47 16.21 7.27 -3.67
N VAL A 48 15.04 7.00 -4.28
CA VAL A 48 14.97 6.74 -5.73
C VAL A 48 15.22 8.02 -6.53
N ALA A 49 14.62 9.15 -6.14
CA ALA A 49 14.81 10.43 -6.84
C ALA A 49 16.27 10.87 -6.89
N GLN A 50 17.08 10.60 -5.86
CA GLN A 50 18.51 10.91 -5.84
C GLN A 50 19.35 10.17 -6.89
N ARG A 51 18.83 9.12 -7.50
CA ARG A 51 19.52 8.36 -8.56
C ARG A 51 19.45 9.06 -9.92
N TYR A 52 18.56 10.04 -10.06
CA TYR A 52 18.33 10.74 -11.31
C TYR A 52 18.85 12.17 -11.25
N THR A 53 19.55 12.57 -12.32
CA THR A 53 19.97 13.96 -12.54
C THR A 53 19.02 14.71 -13.47
N ASP A 54 18.14 13.99 -14.16
CA ASP A 54 17.11 14.56 -15.02
C ASP A 54 15.95 15.03 -14.15
N LEU A 55 15.68 16.33 -14.15
CA LEU A 55 14.63 16.98 -13.36
C LEU A 55 13.21 16.73 -13.91
N ASP A 56 13.10 16.14 -15.10
CA ASP A 56 11.80 15.77 -15.68
C ASP A 56 11.34 14.37 -15.28
N VAL A 57 12.22 13.56 -14.68
CA VAL A 57 11.84 12.28 -14.10
C VAL A 57 10.86 12.49 -12.93
N ILE A 58 9.76 11.75 -12.97
CA ILE A 58 8.78 11.72 -11.89
C ILE A 58 8.92 10.43 -11.13
N VAL A 59 9.20 10.52 -9.84
CA VAL A 59 9.27 9.37 -8.94
C VAL A 59 7.97 9.32 -8.13
N ILE A 60 7.29 8.18 -8.20
CA ILE A 60 6.09 7.88 -7.40
C ILE A 60 6.45 6.73 -6.46
N ALA A 61 6.33 6.96 -5.17
CA ALA A 61 6.47 5.91 -4.17
C ALA A 61 5.22 5.81 -3.33
N ALA A 62 4.85 4.59 -2.97
CA ALA A 62 3.77 4.32 -2.05
C ALA A 62 4.22 3.33 -0.97
N ASP A 63 3.62 3.44 0.19
CA ASP A 63 3.74 2.48 1.27
C ASP A 63 2.38 2.21 1.89
N THR A 64 2.14 0.96 2.30
CA THR A 64 0.87 0.53 2.85
C THR A 64 1.08 -0.24 4.14
N THR A 65 0.34 0.13 5.17
CA THR A 65 0.32 -0.60 6.43
C THR A 65 -1.10 -0.90 6.89
N VAL A 66 -1.26 -2.00 7.62
CA VAL A 66 -2.50 -2.37 8.30
C VAL A 66 -2.40 -1.91 9.75
N ASP A 67 -3.42 -1.21 10.22
CA ASP A 67 -3.55 -0.69 11.57
C ASP A 67 -4.64 -1.47 12.31
N VAL A 68 -4.22 -2.23 13.31
CA VAL A 68 -5.12 -2.96 14.22
C VAL A 68 -5.01 -2.33 15.61
N ASP A 69 -6.00 -1.54 15.99
CA ASP A 69 -6.07 -0.86 17.30
C ASP A 69 -4.83 0.03 17.59
N GLY A 70 -4.19 0.60 16.57
CA GLY A 70 -3.01 1.44 16.69
C GLY A 70 -1.68 0.68 16.57
N GLU A 71 -1.72 -0.64 16.38
CA GLU A 71 -0.55 -1.47 16.13
C GLU A 71 -0.28 -1.62 14.63
N ILE A 72 1.00 -1.56 14.26
CA ILE A 72 1.47 -1.70 12.87
C ILE A 72 1.55 -3.18 12.51
N TYR A 73 0.72 -3.62 11.56
CA TYR A 73 0.80 -4.95 10.98
C TYR A 73 1.48 -4.86 9.61
N GLY A 74 2.79 -5.08 9.60
CA GLY A 74 3.59 -5.22 8.38
C GLY A 74 3.40 -6.58 7.72
N LYS A 75 4.41 -7.00 6.94
CA LYS A 75 4.45 -8.36 6.37
C LYS A 75 4.72 -9.36 7.49
N PRO A 76 4.02 -10.51 7.51
CA PRO A 76 4.27 -11.54 8.51
C PRO A 76 5.66 -12.17 8.32
N GLU A 77 6.30 -12.52 9.43
CA GLU A 77 7.62 -13.17 9.41
C GLU A 77 7.57 -14.60 8.86
N ASN A 78 6.46 -15.28 9.09
CA ASN A 78 6.24 -16.67 8.70
C ASN A 78 4.74 -17.01 8.72
N LEU A 79 4.37 -18.27 8.40
CA LEU A 79 2.98 -18.71 8.35
C LEU A 79 2.28 -18.69 9.72
N ASP A 80 3.01 -18.92 10.82
CA ASP A 80 2.44 -18.86 12.17
C ASP A 80 2.10 -17.43 12.54
N ASP A 81 2.95 -16.47 12.18
CA ASP A 81 2.69 -15.05 12.36
C ASP A 81 1.54 -14.57 11.45
N ALA A 82 1.49 -15.02 10.19
CA ALA A 82 0.35 -14.76 9.31
C ALA A 82 -0.97 -15.26 9.91
N ARG A 83 -0.97 -16.47 10.48
CA ARG A 83 -2.13 -17.06 11.17
C ARG A 83 -2.55 -16.23 12.38
N ARG A 84 -1.59 -15.77 13.17
CA ARG A 84 -1.85 -14.88 14.31
C ARG A 84 -2.52 -13.59 13.84
N MET A 85 -1.91 -12.88 12.87
CA MET A 85 -2.44 -11.63 12.33
C MET A 85 -3.87 -11.78 11.82
N LEU A 86 -4.13 -12.77 10.97
CA LEU A 86 -5.45 -13.04 10.43
C LEU A 86 -6.45 -13.45 11.52
N GLY A 87 -6.00 -14.19 12.53
CA GLY A 87 -6.83 -14.58 13.68
C GLY A 87 -7.28 -13.38 14.51
N GLU A 88 -6.39 -12.41 14.73
CA GLU A 88 -6.67 -11.18 15.49
C GLU A 88 -7.61 -10.23 14.72
N MET A 89 -7.61 -10.27 13.39
CA MET A 89 -8.50 -9.49 12.53
C MET A 89 -9.82 -10.19 12.22
N SER A 90 -9.96 -11.50 12.49
CA SER A 90 -11.15 -12.30 12.18
C SER A 90 -12.43 -11.74 12.79
N GLY A 91 -13.45 -11.46 11.96
CA GLY A 91 -14.73 -10.90 12.39
C GLY A 91 -14.65 -9.47 12.90
N ARG A 92 -13.55 -8.75 12.65
CA ARG A 92 -13.32 -7.39 13.14
C ARG A 92 -13.06 -6.41 12.01
N THR A 93 -13.17 -5.12 12.32
CA THR A 93 -12.80 -4.02 11.44
C THR A 93 -11.41 -3.49 11.83
N HIS A 94 -10.55 -3.33 10.87
CA HIS A 94 -9.24 -2.68 10.99
C HIS A 94 -9.11 -1.56 9.96
N ARG A 95 -8.02 -0.79 10.03
CA ARG A 95 -7.71 0.25 9.05
C ARG A 95 -6.56 -0.16 8.16
N VAL A 96 -6.61 0.31 6.92
CA VAL A 96 -5.48 0.24 5.98
C VAL A 96 -5.12 1.66 5.60
N HIS A 97 -3.86 2.02 5.77
CA HIS A 97 -3.33 3.32 5.43
C HIS A 97 -2.35 3.17 4.28
N THR A 98 -2.51 3.97 3.24
CA THR A 98 -1.55 4.06 2.14
C THR A 98 -1.09 5.49 1.97
N ALA A 99 0.21 5.71 2.14
CA ALA A 99 0.86 6.97 1.83
C ALA A 99 1.41 6.94 0.41
N ILE A 100 1.32 8.08 -0.27
CA ILE A 100 1.96 8.31 -1.57
C ILE A 100 2.88 9.50 -1.45
N SER A 101 4.04 9.44 -2.08
CA SER A 101 4.94 10.56 -2.27
C SER A 101 5.33 10.66 -3.75
N VAL A 102 5.24 11.86 -4.29
CA VAL A 102 5.63 12.20 -5.67
C VAL A 102 6.75 13.22 -5.62
N VAL A 103 7.83 12.96 -6.35
CA VAL A 103 8.99 13.86 -6.48
C VAL A 103 9.27 14.11 -7.95
N ARG A 104 9.49 15.38 -8.33
CA ARG A 104 9.94 15.80 -9.65
C ARG A 104 10.86 17.02 -9.52
N GLY A 105 12.16 16.83 -9.74
CA GLY A 105 13.15 17.88 -9.49
C GLY A 105 13.07 18.40 -8.06
N ASP A 106 12.85 19.69 -7.88
CA ASP A 106 12.72 20.34 -6.56
C ASP A 106 11.29 20.30 -5.99
N ARG A 107 10.32 19.73 -6.74
CA ARG A 107 8.93 19.63 -6.30
C ARG A 107 8.72 18.31 -5.58
N GLN A 108 8.05 18.38 -4.46
CA GLN A 108 7.62 17.21 -3.70
C GLN A 108 6.21 17.41 -3.18
N ALA A 109 5.39 16.39 -3.33
CA ALA A 109 4.05 16.34 -2.74
C ALA A 109 3.80 14.96 -2.16
N HIS A 110 3.05 14.87 -1.07
CA HIS A 110 2.69 13.61 -0.44
C HIS A 110 1.34 13.70 0.24
N THR A 111 0.70 12.56 0.43
CA THR A 111 -0.55 12.43 1.17
C THR A 111 -0.68 11.03 1.75
N VAL A 112 -1.62 10.86 2.67
CA VAL A 112 -2.04 9.56 3.19
C VAL A 112 -3.54 9.41 2.97
N ASP A 113 -3.95 8.28 2.43
CA ASP A 113 -5.35 7.88 2.38
C ASP A 113 -5.61 6.65 3.25
N SER A 114 -6.84 6.50 3.72
CA SER A 114 -7.20 5.47 4.69
C SER A 114 -8.55 4.84 4.34
N ALA A 115 -8.61 3.52 4.45
CA ALA A 115 -9.84 2.76 4.32
C ALA A 115 -10.06 1.86 5.54
N SER A 116 -11.32 1.55 5.84
CA SER A 116 -11.68 0.55 6.86
C SER A 116 -12.06 -0.76 6.17
N VAL A 117 -11.50 -1.86 6.64
CA VAL A 117 -11.76 -3.20 6.13
C VAL A 117 -12.35 -4.05 7.24
N THR A 118 -13.51 -4.64 6.98
CA THR A 118 -14.15 -5.61 7.90
C THR A 118 -13.90 -7.01 7.36
N MET A 119 -13.32 -7.87 8.20
CA MET A 119 -13.09 -9.28 7.86
C MET A 119 -14.33 -10.13 8.18
N VAL A 120 -14.53 -11.17 7.38
CA VAL A 120 -15.47 -12.23 7.76
C VAL A 120 -14.98 -12.94 9.04
N GLN A 121 -15.86 -13.69 9.72
CA GLN A 121 -15.40 -14.64 10.72
C GLN A 121 -14.63 -15.74 10.02
N ILE A 122 -13.31 -15.78 10.20
CA ILE A 122 -12.42 -16.75 9.54
C ILE A 122 -12.49 -18.07 10.29
N SER A 123 -13.10 -19.10 9.67
CA SER A 123 -13.11 -20.45 10.25
C SER A 123 -11.72 -21.11 10.13
N PRO A 124 -11.42 -22.14 10.95
CA PRO A 124 -10.16 -22.88 10.82
C PRO A 124 -9.90 -23.40 9.39
N GLU A 125 -10.94 -23.89 8.70
CA GLU A 125 -10.85 -24.42 7.34
C GLU A 125 -10.52 -23.32 6.33
N LEU A 126 -11.15 -22.13 6.47
CA LEU A 126 -10.88 -20.95 5.62
C LEU A 126 -9.46 -20.43 5.85
N MET A 127 -9.01 -20.41 7.11
CA MET A 127 -7.64 -20.04 7.49
C MET A 127 -6.61 -20.98 6.84
N ASP A 128 -6.79 -22.29 7.01
CA ASP A 128 -5.86 -23.29 6.48
C ASP A 128 -5.83 -23.27 4.95
N TRP A 129 -7.00 -23.10 4.32
CA TRP A 129 -7.09 -22.96 2.87
C TRP A 129 -6.32 -21.73 2.38
N TYR A 130 -6.54 -20.55 2.99
CA TYR A 130 -5.90 -19.32 2.55
C TYR A 130 -4.37 -19.34 2.76
N LEU A 131 -3.92 -19.76 3.92
CA LEU A 131 -2.48 -19.89 4.19
C LEU A 131 -1.80 -20.90 3.26
N GLY A 132 -2.51 -21.95 2.86
CA GLY A 132 -2.03 -22.95 1.90
C GLY A 132 -1.83 -22.41 0.47
N ILE A 133 -2.45 -21.30 0.09
CA ILE A 133 -2.27 -20.63 -1.22
C ILE A 133 -0.91 -19.95 -1.30
N GLY A 134 -0.39 -19.43 -0.17
CA GLY A 134 0.91 -18.74 -0.10
C GLY A 134 0.87 -17.24 -0.44
N GLU A 135 -0.31 -16.62 -0.54
CA GLU A 135 -0.43 -15.18 -0.79
C GLU A 135 -0.07 -14.31 0.42
N SER A 136 -0.03 -14.88 1.63
CA SER A 136 -0.01 -14.12 2.88
C SER A 136 1.34 -13.45 3.19
N LEU A 137 2.46 -14.06 2.78
CA LEU A 137 3.80 -13.72 3.32
C LEU A 137 4.40 -12.40 2.81
N ASP A 138 3.90 -11.86 1.72
CA ASP A 138 4.41 -10.62 1.10
C ASP A 138 3.47 -9.42 1.24
N LYS A 139 2.43 -9.53 2.06
CA LYS A 139 1.40 -8.52 2.25
C LYS A 139 1.32 -8.01 3.68
N ALA A 140 1.15 -6.71 3.84
CA ALA A 140 0.84 -6.12 5.14
C ALA A 140 -0.46 -6.72 5.71
N GLY A 141 -0.46 -7.12 6.98
CA GLY A 141 -1.59 -7.80 7.62
C GLY A 141 -1.88 -9.20 7.08
N ALA A 142 -0.96 -9.80 6.33
CA ALA A 142 -1.03 -11.17 5.81
C ALA A 142 -2.18 -11.46 4.83
N TYR A 143 -2.78 -10.47 4.15
CA TYR A 143 -3.83 -10.71 3.14
C TYR A 143 -3.74 -9.75 1.95
N ALA A 144 -4.27 -10.19 0.80
CA ALA A 144 -4.39 -9.38 -0.41
C ALA A 144 -5.86 -9.21 -0.80
N LEU A 145 -6.35 -7.97 -0.89
CA LEU A 145 -7.72 -7.71 -1.33
C LEU A 145 -7.94 -8.10 -2.80
N GLN A 146 -6.92 -7.91 -3.64
CA GLN A 146 -6.91 -8.39 -5.02
C GLN A 146 -6.36 -9.83 -5.03
N GLY A 147 -7.22 -10.81 -5.14
CA GLY A 147 -6.84 -12.21 -5.14
C GLY A 147 -7.74 -13.04 -4.24
N ASP A 148 -7.24 -14.17 -3.80
CA ASP A 148 -7.99 -15.08 -2.95
C ASP A 148 -8.23 -14.53 -1.54
N GLY A 149 -7.38 -13.63 -1.06
CA GLY A 149 -7.56 -12.93 0.21
C GLY A 149 -8.81 -12.04 0.25
N GLY A 150 -9.37 -11.66 -0.90
CA GLY A 150 -10.67 -10.99 -0.97
C GLY A 150 -11.83 -11.81 -0.36
N LYS A 151 -11.71 -13.13 -0.28
CA LYS A 151 -12.69 -14.01 0.38
C LYS A 151 -12.70 -13.88 1.91
N LEU A 152 -11.63 -13.30 2.48
CA LEU A 152 -11.54 -13.01 3.91
C LEU A 152 -12.22 -11.68 4.27
N VAL A 153 -12.56 -10.84 3.27
CA VAL A 153 -13.11 -9.51 3.46
C VAL A 153 -14.61 -9.50 3.28
N GLU A 154 -15.33 -8.96 4.26
CA GLU A 154 -16.77 -8.76 4.22
C GLU A 154 -17.13 -7.42 3.56
N THR A 155 -16.49 -6.33 4.02
CA THR A 155 -16.74 -4.99 3.49
C THR A 155 -15.49 -4.12 3.50
N VAL A 156 -15.45 -3.17 2.55
CA VAL A 156 -14.47 -2.07 2.51
C VAL A 156 -15.23 -0.76 2.55
N GLN A 157 -14.86 0.14 3.46
CA GLN A 157 -15.33 1.52 3.53
C GLN A 157 -14.17 2.46 3.23
N GLY A 158 -14.26 3.22 2.16
CA GLY A 158 -13.19 4.04 1.59
C GLY A 158 -12.77 3.56 0.21
N SER A 159 -11.61 4.00 -0.26
CA SER A 159 -11.13 3.65 -1.60
C SER A 159 -10.58 2.21 -1.64
N PHE A 160 -11.05 1.44 -2.62
CA PHE A 160 -10.49 0.12 -2.92
C PHE A 160 -9.00 0.21 -3.28
N THR A 161 -8.62 1.24 -4.05
CA THR A 161 -7.24 1.41 -4.49
C THR A 161 -6.29 1.77 -3.34
N THR A 162 -6.82 2.34 -2.25
CA THR A 162 -6.07 2.54 -1.00
C THR A 162 -5.71 1.21 -0.36
N VAL A 163 -6.66 0.29 -0.25
CA VAL A 163 -6.40 -1.05 0.33
C VAL A 163 -5.43 -1.85 -0.54
N VAL A 164 -5.49 -1.67 -1.85
CA VAL A 164 -4.56 -2.33 -2.79
C VAL A 164 -3.15 -1.71 -2.78
N GLY A 165 -3.01 -0.48 -2.30
CA GLY A 165 -1.71 0.17 -2.07
C GLY A 165 -1.34 1.28 -3.05
N LEU A 166 -2.31 1.80 -3.83
CA LEU A 166 -2.11 2.98 -4.69
C LEU A 166 -3.41 3.78 -4.84
N PRO A 167 -3.71 4.73 -3.95
CA PRO A 167 -4.90 5.59 -4.04
C PRO A 167 -4.84 6.49 -5.28
N LEU A 168 -5.64 6.20 -6.31
CA LEU A 168 -5.52 6.86 -7.62
C LEU A 168 -6.01 8.32 -7.62
N GLU A 169 -7.12 8.62 -6.91
CA GLU A 169 -7.62 10.01 -6.84
C GLU A 169 -6.59 10.94 -6.18
N PRO A 170 -6.08 10.64 -4.96
CA PRO A 170 -5.01 11.44 -4.36
C PRO A 170 -3.74 11.50 -5.20
N LEU A 171 -3.37 10.42 -5.90
CA LEU A 171 -2.20 10.42 -6.79
C LEU A 171 -2.36 11.44 -7.93
N SER A 172 -3.54 11.56 -8.53
CA SER A 172 -3.81 12.57 -9.57
C SER A 172 -3.53 13.99 -9.08
N ASP A 173 -3.96 14.30 -7.85
CA ASP A 173 -3.74 15.61 -7.23
C ASP A 173 -2.25 15.88 -6.94
N LEU A 174 -1.52 14.88 -6.48
CA LEU A 174 -0.07 15.00 -6.22
C LEU A 174 0.71 15.19 -7.53
N LEU A 175 0.36 14.47 -8.58
CA LEU A 175 0.95 14.64 -9.91
C LEU A 175 0.74 16.07 -10.43
N ALA A 176 -0.47 16.61 -10.28
CA ALA A 176 -0.77 17.99 -10.66
C ALA A 176 0.06 19.02 -9.88
N GLN A 177 0.27 18.82 -8.57
CA GLN A 177 1.15 19.65 -7.74
C GLN A 177 2.62 19.59 -8.21
N CYS A 178 3.04 18.45 -8.73
CA CYS A 178 4.38 18.27 -9.32
C CYS A 178 4.45 18.66 -10.80
N GLY A 179 3.39 19.25 -11.36
CA GLY A 179 3.36 19.83 -12.71
C GLY A 179 3.07 18.80 -13.81
N LEU A 180 2.44 17.68 -13.48
CA LEU A 180 1.92 16.71 -14.45
C LEU A 180 0.40 16.60 -14.27
N SER A 181 -0.37 17.07 -15.24
CA SER A 181 -1.81 16.86 -15.27
C SER A 181 -2.13 15.50 -15.82
N TRP A 182 -2.51 14.59 -14.98
CA TRP A 182 -2.98 13.25 -15.32
C TRP A 182 -4.32 12.96 -14.65
N LYS A 183 -5.25 12.36 -15.40
CA LYS A 183 -6.51 11.85 -14.86
C LYS A 183 -6.57 10.36 -15.13
N PHE A 184 -6.66 9.60 -14.06
CA PHE A 184 -6.94 8.17 -14.16
C PHE A 184 -8.35 8.00 -14.74
N GLY A 185 -8.50 7.06 -15.68
CA GLY A 185 -9.77 6.80 -16.36
C GLY A 185 -10.91 6.55 -15.36
N ALA A 186 -12.07 7.12 -15.66
CA ALA A 186 -13.32 6.89 -14.92
C ALA A 186 -13.89 5.52 -15.25
#